data_1b6f64b3d9b72d52f9be028e27cb7adb
#
_entry.id   1b6f64b3d9b72d52f9be028e27cb7adb
#
_cell.length_a   1.000
_cell.length_b   1.000
_cell.length_c   1.000
_cell.angle_alpha   90.00
_cell.angle_beta   90.00
_cell.angle_gamma   90.00
#
_symmetry.space_group_name_H-M   'P 1'
#
loop_
_entity.id
_entity.type
_entity.pdbx_description
1 polymer ?
#
loop_
_entity_poly.entity_id
_entity_poly.type
_entity_poly.pdbx_seq_one_letter_code
_entity_poly.pdbx_strand_id
1 'polypeptide(L)'
;MSYVIPAPKQPAIAVAGTDATFPVRRIWCVGRNYADHAREMGHDPNREPPFFFQKPADAVVASGATLPYPAMTKDLHHEIELVVAIGKGGVNVPVAKALDHVFGYGVGLDMTRRDLQQQAKDLKRPWEMGKSFDQSCPVTPLHPAAKIGHPAQGSIWLKVNGEVKQQGDLNQQIWRVEETIAYLSQFVALEPGDLILNGTPAGVGPCKAGDKLEGHVDGVGDLVITYAAEGAARKAA
;
A
#
# COMPACT_ATOMS: atom_id res chain seq x y z
N MET A 1 29.90 1.81 14.36
CA MET A 1 29.08 2.55 15.33
C MET A 1 28.53 1.56 16.33
N SER A 2 28.52 1.87 17.62
CA SER A 2 27.86 1.06 18.65
C SER A 2 26.53 1.74 19.04
N TYR A 3 25.48 0.94 19.18
CA TYR A 3 24.18 1.42 19.66
C TYR A 3 24.02 1.05 21.14
N VAL A 4 23.28 1.85 21.90
CA VAL A 4 22.99 1.59 23.33
C VAL A 4 21.98 0.47 23.53
N ILE A 5 21.19 0.15 22.49
CA ILE A 5 20.31 -1.02 22.39
C ILE A 5 20.57 -1.71 21.04
N PRO A 6 20.19 -2.98 20.84
CA PRO A 6 20.30 -3.61 19.53
C PRO A 6 19.60 -2.77 18.45
N ALA A 7 20.24 -2.63 17.28
CA ALA A 7 19.62 -1.94 16.16
C ALA A 7 18.32 -2.65 15.73
N PRO A 8 17.24 -1.91 15.43
CA PRO A 8 16.03 -2.51 14.89
C PRO A 8 16.35 -3.24 13.59
N LYS A 9 15.65 -4.34 13.33
CA LYS A 9 15.78 -5.07 12.08
C LYS A 9 15.30 -4.19 10.92
N GLN A 10 16.08 -4.13 9.83
CA GLN A 10 15.69 -3.42 8.61
C GLN A 10 14.46 -4.10 8.00
N PRO A 11 13.30 -3.43 7.85
CA PRO A 11 12.18 -3.95 7.09
C PRO A 11 12.57 -4.17 5.64
N ALA A 12 12.15 -5.29 5.05
CA ALA A 12 12.51 -5.63 3.68
C ALA A 12 11.42 -6.47 3.01
N ILE A 13 11.34 -6.36 1.68
CA ILE A 13 10.41 -7.10 0.82
C ILE A 13 11.24 -7.99 -0.11
N ALA A 14 10.81 -9.23 -0.34
CA ALA A 14 11.44 -10.13 -1.28
C ALA A 14 11.39 -9.55 -2.72
N VAL A 15 12.36 -9.89 -3.54
CA VAL A 15 12.39 -9.53 -4.97
C VAL A 15 12.20 -10.79 -5.80
N ALA A 16 11.22 -10.77 -6.70
CA ALA A 16 10.87 -11.91 -7.53
C ALA A 16 12.04 -12.37 -8.42
N GLY A 17 12.32 -13.67 -8.38
CA GLY A 17 13.36 -14.30 -9.19
C GLY A 17 14.80 -14.08 -8.68
N THR A 18 14.97 -13.74 -7.40
CA THR A 18 16.27 -13.62 -6.74
C THR A 18 16.13 -13.88 -5.24
N ASP A 19 17.24 -14.19 -4.57
CA ASP A 19 17.31 -14.30 -3.10
C ASP A 19 17.54 -12.93 -2.41
N ALA A 20 17.72 -11.87 -3.20
CA ALA A 20 17.88 -10.52 -2.67
C ALA A 20 16.56 -9.94 -2.14
N THR A 21 16.67 -9.01 -1.20
CA THR A 21 15.54 -8.28 -0.66
C THR A 21 15.68 -6.78 -0.91
N PHE A 22 14.55 -6.11 -1.06
CA PHE A 22 14.46 -4.66 -1.19
C PHE A 22 14.27 -4.04 0.20
N PRO A 23 15.21 -3.23 0.71
CA PRO A 23 15.09 -2.59 2.02
C PRO A 23 14.02 -1.49 1.98
N VAL A 24 13.08 -1.51 2.90
CA VAL A 24 12.00 -0.51 2.97
C VAL A 24 12.44 0.65 3.88
N ARG A 25 12.43 1.87 3.32
CA ARG A 25 12.79 3.10 4.04
C ARG A 25 11.55 3.84 4.57
N ARG A 26 10.59 4.10 3.69
CA ARG A 26 9.32 4.80 4.00
C ARG A 26 8.22 4.24 3.11
N ILE A 27 6.97 4.36 3.57
CA ILE A 27 5.80 4.01 2.80
C ILE A 27 4.91 5.24 2.68
N TRP A 28 4.78 5.74 1.45
CA TRP A 28 3.84 6.79 1.08
C TRP A 28 2.56 6.16 0.53
N CYS A 29 1.42 6.71 0.88
CA CYS A 29 0.13 6.28 0.35
C CYS A 29 -0.56 7.47 -0.28
N VAL A 30 -1.19 7.27 -1.44
CA VAL A 30 -1.92 8.32 -2.17
C VAL A 30 -3.40 8.20 -1.84
N GLY A 31 -3.96 9.24 -1.27
CA GLY A 31 -5.40 9.26 -0.99
C GLY A 31 -6.23 9.58 -2.24
N ARG A 32 -7.35 8.84 -2.44
CA ARG A 32 -8.40 9.12 -3.45
C ARG A 32 -7.90 9.13 -4.90
N ASN A 33 -7.10 8.15 -5.28
CA ASN A 33 -6.51 8.10 -6.62
C ASN A 33 -7.36 7.36 -7.68
N TYR A 34 -8.59 6.95 -7.36
CA TYR A 34 -9.57 6.38 -8.30
C TYR A 34 -10.87 7.16 -8.19
N ALA A 35 -11.43 7.59 -9.35
CA ALA A 35 -12.60 8.44 -9.38
C ALA A 35 -13.84 7.80 -8.71
N ASP A 36 -14.06 6.50 -8.95
CA ASP A 36 -15.19 5.78 -8.37
C ASP A 36 -15.02 5.58 -6.86
N HIS A 37 -13.81 5.31 -6.39
CA HIS A 37 -13.51 5.28 -4.96
C HIS A 37 -13.70 6.67 -4.31
N ALA A 38 -13.30 7.75 -4.98
CA ALA A 38 -13.55 9.11 -4.46
C ALA A 38 -15.05 9.38 -4.28
N ARG A 39 -15.89 8.98 -5.25
CA ARG A 39 -17.36 9.08 -5.16
C ARG A 39 -17.95 8.23 -4.04
N GLU A 40 -17.49 6.97 -3.91
CA GLU A 40 -17.90 6.05 -2.85
C GLU A 40 -17.66 6.64 -1.46
N MET A 41 -16.55 7.37 -1.30
CA MET A 41 -16.18 8.06 -0.06
C MET A 41 -16.84 9.44 0.11
N GLY A 42 -17.78 9.82 -0.76
CA GLY A 42 -18.53 11.09 -0.70
C GLY A 42 -17.74 12.31 -1.15
N HIS A 43 -16.73 12.14 -2.00
CA HIS A 43 -15.90 13.22 -2.50
C HIS A 43 -16.11 13.46 -4.01
N ASP A 44 -15.84 14.70 -4.45
CA ASP A 44 -15.83 15.04 -5.88
C ASP A 44 -14.66 14.32 -6.58
N PRO A 45 -14.90 13.59 -7.67
CA PRO A 45 -13.85 12.93 -8.44
C PRO A 45 -13.02 13.89 -9.30
N ASN A 46 -13.25 15.20 -9.22
CA ASN A 46 -12.43 16.19 -9.92
C ASN A 46 -10.97 15.99 -9.54
N ARG A 47 -10.10 16.24 -10.50
CA ARG A 47 -8.65 16.06 -10.35
C ARG A 47 -8.05 17.11 -9.41
N GLU A 48 -8.34 16.95 -8.11
CA GLU A 48 -7.63 17.68 -7.06
C GLU A 48 -6.17 17.22 -6.98
N PRO A 49 -5.24 18.07 -6.50
CA PRO A 49 -3.90 17.63 -6.20
C PRO A 49 -3.91 16.39 -5.28
N PRO A 50 -3.07 15.37 -5.53
CA PRO A 50 -3.03 14.20 -4.67
C PRO A 50 -2.55 14.61 -3.28
N PHE A 51 -3.12 14.01 -2.25
CA PHE A 51 -2.60 14.14 -0.89
C PHE A 51 -1.98 12.82 -0.44
N PHE A 52 -1.02 12.94 0.47
CA PHE A 52 -0.23 11.82 0.94
C PHE A 52 -0.36 11.63 2.43
N PHE A 53 -0.29 10.39 2.86
CA PHE A 53 -0.08 9.99 4.25
C PHE A 53 0.94 8.85 4.28
N GLN A 54 1.36 8.43 5.46
CA GLN A 54 2.41 7.43 5.60
C GLN A 54 1.93 6.21 6.39
N LYS A 55 2.54 5.08 6.07
CA LYS A 55 2.66 3.93 6.96
C LYS A 55 4.11 3.80 7.39
N PRO A 56 4.39 3.31 8.63
CA PRO A 56 5.76 3.05 9.04
C PRO A 56 6.37 1.91 8.21
N ALA A 57 7.68 1.94 8.01
CA ALA A 57 8.37 0.94 7.19
C ALA A 57 8.19 -0.50 7.71
N ASP A 58 8.09 -0.67 9.01
CA ASP A 58 7.89 -1.95 9.70
C ASP A 58 6.43 -2.45 9.67
N ALA A 59 5.51 -1.67 9.07
CA ALA A 59 4.16 -2.15 8.79
C ALA A 59 4.10 -3.20 7.67
N VAL A 60 5.18 -3.35 6.87
CA VAL A 60 5.20 -4.36 5.79
C VAL A 60 5.16 -5.78 6.35
N VAL A 61 4.38 -6.61 5.67
CA VAL A 61 4.34 -8.04 5.92
C VAL A 61 4.24 -8.80 4.59
N ALA A 62 4.89 -9.94 4.50
CA ALA A 62 4.90 -10.74 3.28
C ALA A 62 3.52 -11.34 2.97
N SER A 63 3.18 -11.44 1.70
CA SER A 63 2.08 -12.28 1.20
C SER A 63 2.21 -13.73 1.71
N GLY A 64 1.10 -14.38 1.96
CA GLY A 64 1.03 -15.73 2.56
C GLY A 64 0.91 -15.72 4.08
N ALA A 65 1.02 -14.57 4.74
CA ALA A 65 0.98 -14.48 6.19
C ALA A 65 -0.44 -14.69 6.77
N THR A 66 -0.48 -15.28 7.98
CA THR A 66 -1.65 -15.24 8.85
C THR A 66 -1.44 -14.16 9.90
N LEU A 67 -2.29 -13.14 9.90
CA LEU A 67 -2.17 -11.94 10.71
C LEU A 67 -3.16 -11.95 11.87
N PRO A 68 -2.79 -11.44 13.06
CA PRO A 68 -3.77 -11.20 14.10
C PRO A 68 -4.72 -10.08 13.64
N TYR A 69 -6.01 -10.19 14.00
CA TYR A 69 -6.92 -9.07 13.80
C TYR A 69 -6.45 -7.88 14.66
N PRO A 70 -6.33 -6.66 14.10
CA PRO A 70 -5.75 -5.53 14.83
C PRO A 70 -6.62 -5.12 16.01
N ALA A 71 -5.96 -4.68 17.09
CA ALA A 71 -6.66 -4.14 18.25
C ALA A 71 -7.25 -2.75 17.97
N MET A 72 -8.11 -2.31 18.88
CA MET A 72 -8.68 -0.95 18.90
C MET A 72 -9.51 -0.59 17.67
N THR A 73 -9.99 -1.60 16.93
CA THR A 73 -10.94 -1.40 15.82
C THR A 73 -12.01 -2.48 15.81
N LYS A 74 -13.18 -2.12 15.35
CA LYS A 74 -14.29 -3.04 15.03
C LYS A 74 -14.65 -2.96 13.54
N ASP A 75 -13.91 -2.14 12.78
CA ASP A 75 -14.19 -1.86 11.38
C ASP A 75 -12.87 -1.74 10.60
N LEU A 76 -12.25 -2.91 10.35
CA LEU A 76 -11.03 -3.02 9.55
C LEU A 76 -11.39 -3.18 8.08
N HIS A 77 -10.95 -2.25 7.23
CA HIS A 77 -11.18 -2.30 5.79
C HIS A 77 -9.94 -2.70 5.02
N HIS A 78 -10.17 -3.39 3.90
CA HIS A 78 -9.17 -3.66 2.86
C HIS A 78 -9.16 -2.55 1.81
N GLU A 79 -7.98 -2.25 1.29
CA GLU A 79 -7.75 -1.36 0.15
C GLU A 79 -6.61 -1.97 -0.69
N ILE A 80 -6.94 -2.61 -1.83
CA ILE A 80 -5.92 -3.17 -2.73
C ILE A 80 -5.28 -2.07 -3.56
N GLU A 81 -3.94 -2.11 -3.69
CA GLU A 81 -3.18 -1.07 -4.36
C GLU A 81 -2.00 -1.61 -5.16
N LEU A 82 -1.65 -0.90 -6.24
CA LEU A 82 -0.35 -1.06 -6.88
C LEU A 82 0.72 -0.45 -5.98
N VAL A 83 1.72 -1.24 -5.62
CA VAL A 83 2.91 -0.79 -4.89
C VAL A 83 4.00 -0.45 -5.87
N VAL A 84 4.54 0.76 -5.76
CA VAL A 84 5.66 1.26 -6.56
C VAL A 84 6.89 1.37 -5.66
N ALA A 85 7.98 0.69 -6.00
CA ALA A 85 9.23 0.71 -5.25
C ALA A 85 10.24 1.66 -5.92
N ILE A 86 10.75 2.63 -5.18
CA ILE A 86 11.72 3.62 -5.67
C ILE A 86 13.14 3.05 -5.52
N GLY A 87 13.83 2.93 -6.65
CA GLY A 87 15.22 2.44 -6.70
C GLY A 87 16.26 3.54 -6.89
N LYS A 88 15.84 4.72 -7.31
CA LYS A 88 16.72 5.88 -7.54
C LYS A 88 16.12 7.12 -6.89
N GLY A 89 16.90 7.81 -6.07
CA GLY A 89 16.48 9.03 -5.41
C GLY A 89 16.32 10.23 -6.34
N GLY A 90 15.55 11.23 -5.89
CA GLY A 90 15.38 12.48 -6.65
C GLY A 90 14.52 13.52 -5.93
N VAL A 91 14.69 14.77 -6.33
CA VAL A 91 13.91 15.95 -5.88
C VAL A 91 13.41 16.67 -7.12
N ASN A 92 12.16 17.16 -7.09
CA ASN A 92 11.55 17.84 -8.23
C ASN A 92 11.68 17.04 -9.53
N VAL A 93 11.42 15.74 -9.46
CA VAL A 93 11.56 14.81 -10.60
C VAL A 93 10.54 15.18 -11.68
N PRO A 94 10.97 15.46 -12.93
CA PRO A 94 10.02 15.73 -14.01
C PRO A 94 9.19 14.48 -14.34
N VAL A 95 7.90 14.64 -14.67
CA VAL A 95 7.01 13.54 -15.04
C VAL A 95 7.64 12.61 -16.11
N ALA A 96 8.24 13.20 -17.15
CA ALA A 96 8.87 12.45 -18.25
C ALA A 96 10.09 11.59 -17.81
N LYS A 97 10.60 11.77 -16.58
CA LYS A 97 11.73 11.04 -16.01
C LYS A 97 11.36 10.21 -14.77
N ALA A 98 10.12 10.30 -14.33
CA ALA A 98 9.69 9.72 -13.07
C ALA A 98 9.82 8.20 -13.06
N LEU A 99 9.51 7.52 -14.15
CA LEU A 99 9.61 6.06 -14.26
C LEU A 99 11.07 5.56 -14.23
N ASP A 100 12.06 6.39 -14.58
CA ASP A 100 13.48 6.05 -14.45
C ASP A 100 13.92 5.88 -12.96
N HIS A 101 13.08 6.30 -12.02
CA HIS A 101 13.31 6.17 -10.57
C HIS A 101 12.73 4.89 -9.98
N VAL A 102 11.89 4.17 -10.72
CA VAL A 102 11.21 2.97 -10.25
C VAL A 102 12.13 1.75 -10.34
N PHE A 103 12.30 1.06 -9.22
CA PHE A 103 12.94 -0.26 -9.17
C PHE A 103 12.00 -1.35 -9.69
N GLY A 104 10.74 -1.33 -9.25
CA GLY A 104 9.77 -2.38 -9.57
C GLY A 104 8.41 -2.15 -8.90
N TYR A 105 7.56 -3.16 -9.03
CA TYR A 105 6.18 -3.12 -8.62
C TYR A 105 5.79 -4.34 -7.79
N GLY A 106 4.79 -4.16 -6.94
CA GLY A 106 4.15 -5.23 -6.17
C GLY A 106 2.64 -4.99 -6.04
N VAL A 107 1.96 -5.96 -5.46
CA VAL A 107 0.57 -5.82 -5.03
C VAL A 107 0.58 -5.62 -3.52
N GLY A 108 -0.15 -4.64 -3.01
CA GLY A 108 -0.22 -4.36 -1.57
C GLY A 108 -1.62 -4.11 -1.07
N LEU A 109 -1.76 -4.11 0.25
CA LEU A 109 -2.98 -3.69 0.93
C LEU A 109 -2.67 -2.50 1.83
N ASP A 110 -3.44 -1.41 1.67
CA ASP A 110 -3.49 -0.33 2.63
C ASP A 110 -4.58 -0.62 3.67
N MET A 111 -4.26 -1.52 4.62
CA MET A 111 -5.23 -1.89 5.67
C MET A 111 -5.56 -0.69 6.55
N THR A 112 -6.86 -0.49 6.77
CA THR A 112 -7.40 0.73 7.39
C THR A 112 -8.33 0.39 8.55
N ARG A 113 -8.04 0.88 9.75
CA ARG A 113 -8.99 0.94 10.86
C ARG A 113 -9.97 2.07 10.55
N ARG A 114 -11.05 1.75 9.87
CA ARG A 114 -11.95 2.74 9.27
C ARG A 114 -12.66 3.60 10.32
N ASP A 115 -13.06 3.00 11.42
CA ASP A 115 -13.65 3.68 12.57
C ASP A 115 -12.70 4.74 13.15
N LEU A 116 -11.41 4.42 13.34
CA LEU A 116 -10.42 5.38 13.84
C LEU A 116 -10.08 6.46 12.80
N GLN A 117 -10.03 6.10 11.51
CA GLN A 117 -9.84 7.09 10.46
C GLN A 117 -11.02 8.05 10.39
N GLN A 118 -12.28 7.55 10.52
CA GLN A 118 -13.46 8.39 10.52
C GLN A 118 -13.46 9.35 11.73
N GLN A 119 -13.15 8.83 12.92
CA GLN A 119 -12.99 9.66 14.11
C GLN A 119 -11.94 10.77 13.90
N ALA A 120 -10.80 10.44 13.26
CA ALA A 120 -9.77 11.43 12.96
C ALA A 120 -10.26 12.50 11.99
N LYS A 121 -11.03 12.12 10.95
CA LYS A 121 -11.65 13.07 10.01
C LYS A 121 -12.61 14.02 10.73
N ASP A 122 -13.51 13.49 11.55
CA ASP A 122 -14.54 14.26 12.28
C ASP A 122 -13.89 15.27 13.24
N LEU A 123 -12.80 14.87 13.88
CA LEU A 123 -12.05 15.70 14.82
C LEU A 123 -10.93 16.53 14.15
N LYS A 124 -10.80 16.47 12.81
CA LYS A 124 -9.74 17.15 12.03
C LYS A 124 -8.34 16.83 12.55
N ARG A 125 -8.08 15.54 12.85
CA ARG A 125 -6.81 15.00 13.36
C ARG A 125 -6.09 14.20 12.28
N PRO A 126 -4.79 13.96 12.43
CA PRO A 126 -4.02 13.06 11.59
C PRO A 126 -4.58 11.62 11.57
N TRP A 127 -4.31 10.86 10.50
CA TRP A 127 -4.90 9.53 10.27
C TRP A 127 -4.06 8.37 10.81
N GLU A 128 -2.93 8.63 11.46
CA GLU A 128 -1.94 7.63 11.86
C GLU A 128 -2.56 6.44 12.61
N MET A 129 -3.46 6.68 13.56
CA MET A 129 -4.10 5.59 14.32
C MET A 129 -5.00 4.71 13.45
N GLY A 130 -5.54 5.27 12.37
CA GLY A 130 -6.33 4.54 11.38
C GLY A 130 -5.49 3.84 10.31
N LYS A 131 -4.33 4.38 9.96
CA LYS A 131 -3.52 3.97 8.79
C LYS A 131 -2.16 3.37 9.14
N SER A 132 -1.52 3.84 10.23
CA SER A 132 -0.14 3.50 10.59
C SER A 132 -0.11 2.57 11.78
N PHE A 133 -0.40 1.28 11.58
CA PHE A 133 -0.37 0.27 12.63
C PHE A 133 0.36 -0.99 12.17
N ASP A 134 0.75 -1.83 13.13
CA ASP A 134 1.51 -3.05 12.91
C ASP A 134 0.84 -3.93 11.85
N GLN A 135 1.64 -4.44 10.90
CA GLN A 135 1.19 -5.35 9.85
C GLN A 135 0.07 -4.77 8.95
N SER A 136 -0.02 -3.46 8.87
CA SER A 136 -1.06 -2.77 8.07
C SER A 136 -0.74 -2.66 6.59
N CYS A 137 0.42 -3.17 6.14
CA CYS A 137 0.87 -3.12 4.76
C CYS A 137 1.35 -4.49 4.25
N PRO A 138 0.45 -5.46 4.02
CA PRO A 138 0.80 -6.69 3.31
C PRO A 138 1.25 -6.39 1.88
N VAL A 139 2.37 -7.00 1.44
CA VAL A 139 2.94 -6.76 0.11
C VAL A 139 3.46 -8.07 -0.48
N THR A 140 3.29 -8.26 -1.80
CA THR A 140 3.91 -9.34 -2.57
C THR A 140 5.44 -9.14 -2.70
N PRO A 141 6.20 -10.14 -3.14
CA PRO A 141 7.51 -9.87 -3.71
C PRO A 141 7.43 -8.79 -4.78
N LEU A 142 8.46 -7.93 -4.87
CA LEU A 142 8.56 -6.90 -5.90
C LEU A 142 9.06 -7.50 -7.21
N HIS A 143 8.41 -7.18 -8.31
CA HIS A 143 8.84 -7.52 -9.66
C HIS A 143 9.63 -6.34 -10.26
N PRO A 144 10.91 -6.51 -10.62
CA PRO A 144 11.71 -5.44 -11.19
C PRO A 144 11.10 -4.88 -12.48
N ALA A 145 11.02 -3.56 -12.60
CA ALA A 145 10.49 -2.89 -13.79
C ALA A 145 11.26 -3.25 -15.06
N ALA A 146 12.55 -3.55 -14.94
CA ALA A 146 13.36 -4.04 -16.05
C ALA A 146 12.87 -5.38 -16.64
N LYS A 147 12.09 -6.17 -15.89
CA LYS A 147 11.53 -7.45 -16.33
C LYS A 147 10.07 -7.34 -16.81
N ILE A 148 9.26 -6.53 -16.14
CA ILE A 148 7.82 -6.47 -16.39
C ILE A 148 7.36 -5.17 -17.08
N GLY A 149 8.26 -4.20 -17.26
CA GLY A 149 7.90 -2.86 -17.72
C GLY A 149 7.21 -2.03 -16.63
N HIS A 150 6.44 -1.04 -17.07
CA HIS A 150 5.68 -0.14 -16.21
C HIS A 150 4.18 -0.35 -16.45
N PRO A 151 3.47 -1.07 -15.56
CA PRO A 151 2.05 -1.36 -15.72
C PRO A 151 1.24 -0.06 -15.61
N ALA A 152 0.52 0.30 -16.69
CA ALA A 152 -0.32 1.49 -16.76
C ALA A 152 -1.80 1.15 -17.04
N GLN A 153 -2.11 -0.10 -17.29
CA GLN A 153 -3.44 -0.66 -17.53
C GLN A 153 -3.46 -2.13 -17.10
N GLY A 154 -4.63 -2.70 -16.95
CA GLY A 154 -4.83 -4.07 -16.51
C GLY A 154 -5.64 -4.13 -15.23
N SER A 155 -6.23 -5.30 -15.01
CA SER A 155 -7.15 -5.52 -13.89
C SER A 155 -6.43 -5.41 -12.55
N ILE A 156 -7.07 -4.74 -11.59
CA ILE A 156 -6.76 -4.77 -10.17
C ILE A 156 -8.02 -5.21 -9.42
N TRP A 157 -7.92 -6.28 -8.62
CA TRP A 157 -9.09 -6.77 -7.87
C TRP A 157 -8.70 -7.38 -6.54
N LEU A 158 -9.68 -7.42 -5.62
CA LEU A 158 -9.57 -8.09 -4.33
C LEU A 158 -10.81 -8.93 -4.05
N LYS A 159 -10.60 -10.15 -3.54
CA LYS A 159 -11.63 -11.04 -3.01
C LYS A 159 -11.48 -11.20 -1.51
N VAL A 160 -12.63 -11.30 -0.83
CA VAL A 160 -12.72 -11.75 0.56
C VAL A 160 -13.48 -13.06 0.57
N ASN A 161 -12.86 -14.13 1.07
CA ASN A 161 -13.43 -15.49 1.11
C ASN A 161 -13.95 -15.96 -0.26
N GLY A 162 -13.23 -15.63 -1.35
CA GLY A 162 -13.58 -16.00 -2.72
C GLY A 162 -14.57 -15.08 -3.42
N GLU A 163 -15.20 -14.14 -2.72
CA GLU A 163 -16.13 -13.15 -3.29
C GLU A 163 -15.40 -11.87 -3.68
N VAL A 164 -15.56 -11.40 -4.94
CA VAL A 164 -14.97 -10.15 -5.40
C VAL A 164 -15.60 -8.97 -4.65
N LYS A 165 -14.76 -8.17 -4.00
CA LYS A 165 -15.16 -6.96 -3.26
C LYS A 165 -14.66 -5.67 -3.92
N GLN A 166 -13.44 -5.68 -4.45
CA GLN A 166 -12.90 -4.57 -5.22
C GLN A 166 -12.54 -5.02 -6.62
N GLN A 167 -12.81 -4.19 -7.60
CA GLN A 167 -12.42 -4.41 -8.99
C GLN A 167 -12.25 -3.07 -9.71
N GLY A 168 -11.19 -2.95 -10.48
CA GLY A 168 -10.88 -1.78 -11.29
C GLY A 168 -9.84 -2.09 -12.34
N ASP A 169 -9.34 -1.05 -12.98
CA ASP A 169 -8.24 -1.10 -13.94
C ASP A 169 -7.22 -0.02 -13.58
N LEU A 170 -5.93 -0.30 -13.78
CA LEU A 170 -4.86 0.66 -13.47
C LEU A 170 -5.00 1.97 -14.28
N ASN A 171 -5.63 1.93 -15.46
CA ASN A 171 -5.87 3.12 -16.28
C ASN A 171 -6.94 4.07 -15.69
N GLN A 172 -7.67 3.64 -14.66
CA GLN A 172 -8.64 4.46 -13.91
C GLN A 172 -8.01 5.32 -12.81
N GLN A 173 -6.70 5.21 -12.61
CA GLN A 173 -5.98 6.09 -11.69
C GLN A 173 -6.08 7.55 -12.14
N ILE A 174 -6.48 8.45 -11.24
CA ILE A 174 -6.56 9.90 -11.48
C ILE A 174 -5.16 10.47 -11.69
N TRP A 175 -4.21 10.05 -10.85
CA TRP A 175 -2.80 10.35 -10.91
C TRP A 175 -2.02 9.08 -11.23
N ARG A 176 -1.44 9.05 -12.43
CA ARG A 176 -0.59 7.93 -12.85
C ARG A 176 0.68 7.88 -12.01
N VAL A 177 1.35 6.75 -12.04
CA VAL A 177 2.57 6.52 -11.25
C VAL A 177 3.61 7.63 -11.47
N GLU A 178 3.87 8.00 -12.72
CA GLU A 178 4.83 9.05 -13.07
C GLU A 178 4.43 10.44 -12.55
N GLU A 179 3.15 10.73 -12.53
CA GLU A 179 2.62 12.00 -12.01
C GLU A 179 2.68 12.03 -10.48
N THR A 180 2.36 10.90 -9.83
CA THR A 180 2.47 10.75 -8.38
C THR A 180 3.91 10.92 -7.90
N ILE A 181 4.87 10.26 -8.55
CA ILE A 181 6.30 10.39 -8.24
C ILE A 181 6.75 11.86 -8.41
N ALA A 182 6.41 12.46 -9.55
CA ALA A 182 6.78 13.83 -9.82
C ALA A 182 6.22 14.81 -8.79
N TYR A 183 4.95 14.65 -8.42
CA TYR A 183 4.30 15.52 -7.45
C TYR A 183 4.85 15.31 -6.03
N LEU A 184 4.99 14.07 -5.57
CA LEU A 184 5.54 13.75 -4.25
C LEU A 184 6.97 14.26 -4.10
N SER A 185 7.79 14.18 -5.16
CA SER A 185 9.19 14.61 -5.13
C SER A 185 9.39 16.13 -4.98
N GLN A 186 8.31 16.93 -5.06
CA GLN A 186 8.34 18.37 -4.76
C GLN A 186 8.29 18.64 -3.25
N PHE A 187 7.71 17.72 -2.48
CA PHE A 187 7.58 17.87 -1.02
C PHE A 187 8.72 17.21 -0.26
N VAL A 188 9.26 16.12 -0.81
CA VAL A 188 10.30 15.31 -0.15
C VAL A 188 11.35 14.83 -1.14
N ALA A 189 12.59 14.70 -0.69
CA ALA A 189 13.57 13.93 -1.44
C ALA A 189 13.16 12.46 -1.44
N LEU A 190 12.87 11.90 -2.61
CA LEU A 190 12.71 10.46 -2.77
C LEU A 190 14.08 9.79 -2.67
N GLU A 191 14.12 8.61 -2.04
CA GLU A 191 15.34 7.84 -1.85
C GLU A 191 15.10 6.37 -2.20
N PRO A 192 16.16 5.62 -2.57
CA PRO A 192 16.05 4.18 -2.71
C PRO A 192 15.48 3.55 -1.43
N GLY A 193 14.50 2.65 -1.59
CA GLY A 193 13.79 2.05 -0.47
C GLY A 193 12.44 2.70 -0.14
N ASP A 194 12.12 3.86 -0.71
CA ASP A 194 10.78 4.43 -0.57
C ASP A 194 9.76 3.58 -1.36
N LEU A 195 8.59 3.35 -0.76
CA LEU A 195 7.44 2.74 -1.42
C LEU A 195 6.34 3.78 -1.61
N ILE A 196 5.57 3.62 -2.68
CA ILE A 196 4.34 4.39 -2.92
C ILE A 196 3.21 3.40 -3.18
N LEU A 197 2.18 3.42 -2.34
CA LEU A 197 0.90 2.77 -2.59
C LEU A 197 0.06 3.77 -3.39
N ASN A 198 -0.29 3.40 -4.64
CA ASN A 198 -0.79 4.38 -5.62
C ASN A 198 -2.32 4.47 -5.70
N GLY A 199 -3.00 4.17 -4.59
CA GLY A 199 -4.44 4.29 -4.46
C GLY A 199 -5.22 3.02 -4.82
N THR A 200 -6.43 2.93 -4.30
CA THR A 200 -7.31 1.75 -4.38
C THR A 200 -8.55 2.01 -5.22
N PRO A 201 -9.05 1.02 -5.98
CA PRO A 201 -10.35 1.12 -6.67
C PRO A 201 -11.52 1.07 -5.68
N ALA A 202 -12.73 1.36 -6.17
CA ALA A 202 -13.98 1.25 -5.41
C ALA A 202 -14.24 -0.17 -4.89
N GLY A 203 -15.15 -0.29 -3.91
CA GLY A 203 -15.51 -1.55 -3.28
C GLY A 203 -14.74 -1.82 -1.99
N VAL A 204 -14.12 -0.79 -1.39
CA VAL A 204 -13.52 -0.92 -0.05
C VAL A 204 -14.56 -1.36 0.96
N GLY A 205 -14.18 -2.25 1.87
CA GLY A 205 -15.15 -2.80 2.81
C GLY A 205 -14.51 -3.53 3.98
N PRO A 206 -15.34 -3.92 4.96
CA PRO A 206 -14.88 -4.56 6.17
C PRO A 206 -14.37 -5.99 5.92
N CYS A 207 -13.35 -6.36 6.66
CA CYS A 207 -12.92 -7.74 6.86
C CYS A 207 -12.94 -8.09 8.35
N LYS A 208 -13.02 -9.38 8.66
CA LYS A 208 -13.18 -9.91 10.01
C LYS A 208 -12.06 -10.89 10.36
N ALA A 209 -11.94 -11.23 11.62
CA ALA A 209 -11.13 -12.35 12.05
C ALA A 209 -11.61 -13.64 11.35
N GLY A 210 -10.68 -14.43 10.83
CA GLY A 210 -10.93 -15.62 10.04
C GLY A 210 -11.00 -15.39 8.52
N ASP A 211 -11.11 -14.15 8.04
CA ASP A 211 -11.22 -13.87 6.61
C ASP A 211 -9.91 -14.10 5.87
N LYS A 212 -10.02 -14.66 4.66
CA LYS A 212 -8.96 -14.76 3.66
C LYS A 212 -9.15 -13.68 2.61
N LEU A 213 -8.11 -12.88 2.39
CA LEU A 213 -8.05 -11.85 1.36
C LEU A 213 -7.13 -12.31 0.24
N GLU A 214 -7.62 -12.23 -1.00
CA GLU A 214 -6.89 -12.59 -2.22
C GLU A 214 -6.92 -11.39 -3.17
N GLY A 215 -5.77 -10.81 -3.48
CA GLY A 215 -5.62 -9.65 -4.33
C GLY A 215 -4.79 -9.95 -5.57
N HIS A 216 -5.04 -9.21 -6.66
CA HIS A 216 -4.36 -9.39 -7.93
C HIS A 216 -4.15 -8.05 -8.64
N VAL A 217 -3.03 -7.94 -9.34
CA VAL A 217 -2.79 -6.90 -10.34
C VAL A 217 -2.17 -7.55 -11.58
N ASP A 218 -2.82 -7.35 -12.73
CA ASP A 218 -2.37 -7.89 -14.02
C ASP A 218 -0.90 -7.50 -14.30
N GLY A 219 -0.10 -8.51 -14.68
CA GLY A 219 1.32 -8.33 -14.99
C GLY A 219 2.23 -8.08 -13.78
N VAL A 220 1.66 -8.03 -12.55
CA VAL A 220 2.42 -7.81 -11.31
C VAL A 220 2.38 -9.03 -10.40
N GLY A 221 1.19 -9.61 -10.13
CA GLY A 221 1.11 -10.82 -9.31
C GLY A 221 -0.09 -10.90 -8.38
N ASP A 222 -0.02 -11.90 -7.47
CA ASP A 222 -1.09 -12.25 -6.56
C ASP A 222 -0.67 -12.09 -5.11
N LEU A 223 -1.56 -11.52 -4.30
CA LEU A 223 -1.40 -11.34 -2.86
C LEU A 223 -2.41 -12.22 -2.12
N VAL A 224 -1.97 -12.88 -1.07
CA VAL A 224 -2.86 -13.62 -0.17
C VAL A 224 -2.51 -13.29 1.27
N ILE A 225 -3.50 -12.97 2.10
CA ILE A 225 -3.37 -12.95 3.56
C ILE A 225 -4.58 -13.59 4.20
N THR A 226 -4.43 -14.05 5.44
CA THR A 226 -5.53 -14.55 6.26
C THR A 226 -5.50 -13.84 7.61
N TYR A 227 -6.64 -13.38 8.11
CA TYR A 227 -6.75 -12.97 9.49
C TYR A 227 -7.00 -14.19 10.37
N ALA A 228 -6.26 -14.31 11.47
CA ALA A 228 -6.47 -15.39 12.43
C ALA A 228 -7.89 -15.32 13.00
N ALA A 229 -8.47 -16.47 13.31
CA ALA A 229 -9.77 -16.55 13.98
C ALA A 229 -9.74 -15.84 15.35
N GLU A 230 -10.90 -15.44 15.84
CA GLU A 230 -11.02 -14.83 17.17
C GLU A 230 -10.42 -15.73 18.25
N GLY A 231 -9.67 -15.13 19.18
CA GLY A 231 -9.03 -15.86 20.29
C GLY A 231 -7.64 -16.43 19.98
N ALA A 232 -7.13 -16.34 18.76
CA ALA A 232 -5.75 -16.67 18.46
C ALA A 232 -4.80 -15.67 19.16
N ALA A 233 -3.87 -16.18 19.99
CA ALA A 233 -2.95 -15.37 20.75
C ALA A 233 -2.10 -14.49 19.82
N ARG A 234 -2.00 -13.19 20.12
CA ARG A 234 -0.99 -12.30 19.54
C ARG A 234 0.40 -12.83 19.92
N LYS A 235 1.14 -13.35 18.96
CA LYS A 235 2.57 -13.53 19.16
C LYS A 235 3.21 -12.13 19.09
N ALA A 236 3.95 -11.78 20.15
CA ALA A 236 4.85 -10.63 20.04
C ALA A 236 5.83 -10.88 18.89
N ALA A 237 6.02 -9.90 18.04
CA ALA A 237 6.97 -9.95 16.93
C ALA A 237 8.43 -9.91 17.45
#